data_8b5682cdc2b10409084c807232ec187e
#
_entry.id   8b5682cdc2b10409084c807232ec187e
#
_cell.length_a   1.000
_cell.length_b   1.000
_cell.length_c   1.000
_cell.angle_alpha   90.00
_cell.angle_beta   90.00
_cell.angle_gamma   90.00
#
_symmetry.space_group_name_H-M   'P 1'
#
loop_
_entity.id
_entity.type
_entity.pdbx_description
1 polymer ?
#
loop_
_entity_poly.entity_id
_entity_poly.type
_entity_poly.pdbx_seq_one_letter_code
_entity_poly.pdbx_strand_id
1 'polypeptide(L)'
;MKQAKILIIAGSDSSGGAGIQADIKTANAHKVYSSTVITAITAQSTQKVHAIHDVPIDFLRKQIDVVLEDIQFDAIKIGMLSSVEIIDCVALALKSKFKKIPIILDPVMVATSGDVLLQKNAIENLKKKLISKAFIVTPNIDEAQILSGMKVRNLSEMRDAASQIKSLGCEAVLIKGGHLSFADGKIHSLLLDYDDEFHIISNKKVGNKNIHGTGCTLASAISANIAKKIDLVSAVKKANDYVYRCASSNIKAGKGSLVLKHW
;
A
#
# COMPACT_ATOMS: atom_id res chain seq x y z
N MET A 1 -26.33 -4.47 8.82
CA MET A 1 -24.97 -5.08 8.70
C MET A 1 -24.02 -4.26 9.56
N LYS A 2 -23.07 -4.91 10.27
CA LYS A 2 -22.04 -4.20 11.07
C LYS A 2 -21.15 -3.39 10.13
N GLN A 3 -20.89 -2.12 10.46
CA GLN A 3 -20.00 -1.25 9.69
C GLN A 3 -18.58 -1.81 9.70
N ALA A 4 -18.02 -2.09 8.52
CA ALA A 4 -16.61 -2.51 8.39
C ALA A 4 -15.66 -1.37 8.75
N LYS A 5 -14.55 -1.70 9.40
CA LYS A 5 -13.57 -0.73 9.93
C LYS A 5 -12.16 -1.12 9.57
N ILE A 6 -11.36 -0.18 9.12
CA ILE A 6 -9.93 -0.37 8.86
C ILE A 6 -9.08 0.59 9.68
N LEU A 7 -7.92 0.10 10.13
CA LEU A 7 -6.86 0.94 10.67
C LEU A 7 -5.84 1.23 9.56
N ILE A 8 -5.52 2.50 9.37
CA ILE A 8 -4.51 2.98 8.43
C ILE A 8 -3.28 3.42 9.22
N ILE A 9 -2.13 2.83 8.97
CA ILE A 9 -0.85 3.22 9.57
C ILE A 9 0.06 3.69 8.43
N ALA A 10 0.24 5.00 8.28
CA ALA A 10 0.99 5.56 7.15
C ALA A 10 1.40 7.02 7.37
N GLY A 11 2.25 7.55 6.49
CA GLY A 11 2.59 8.96 6.43
C GLY A 11 1.46 9.83 5.88
N SER A 12 1.51 11.11 6.23
CA SER A 12 0.57 12.15 5.78
C SER A 12 1.17 12.92 4.59
N ASP A 13 0.46 12.96 3.46
CA ASP A 13 0.80 13.76 2.27
C ASP A 13 0.04 15.09 2.29
N SER A 14 0.73 16.21 2.54
CA SER A 14 0.13 17.55 2.59
C SER A 14 -0.49 17.98 1.26
N SER A 15 -0.06 17.41 0.12
CA SER A 15 -0.70 17.67 -1.18
C SER A 15 -2.04 16.94 -1.37
N GLY A 16 -2.32 15.97 -0.52
CA GLY A 16 -3.58 15.24 -0.49
C GLY A 16 -3.75 14.15 -1.56
N GLY A 17 -2.70 13.86 -2.34
CA GLY A 17 -2.75 12.90 -3.45
C GLY A 17 -2.44 11.46 -3.06
N ALA A 18 -1.68 11.25 -1.98
CA ALA A 18 -1.26 9.94 -1.48
C ALA A 18 -1.40 9.86 0.05
N GLY A 19 -0.65 8.96 0.70
CA GLY A 19 -0.62 8.80 2.14
C GLY A 19 -2.00 8.57 2.76
N ILE A 20 -2.13 8.91 4.04
CA ILE A 20 -3.42 8.77 4.75
C ILE A 20 -4.57 9.51 4.07
N GLN A 21 -4.30 10.59 3.34
CA GLN A 21 -5.34 11.36 2.64
C GLN A 21 -5.97 10.55 1.50
N ALA A 22 -5.18 9.87 0.70
CA ALA A 22 -5.70 8.95 -0.32
C ALA A 22 -6.38 7.74 0.31
N ASP A 23 -5.82 7.24 1.41
CA ASP A 23 -6.34 6.08 2.13
C ASP A 23 -7.74 6.35 2.70
N ILE A 24 -7.93 7.50 3.38
CA ILE A 24 -9.23 7.93 3.93
C ILE A 24 -10.27 8.13 2.82
N LYS A 25 -9.89 8.84 1.73
CA LYS A 25 -10.78 9.03 0.57
C LYS A 25 -11.23 7.69 -0.02
N THR A 26 -10.30 6.74 -0.13
CA THR A 26 -10.57 5.39 -0.64
C THR A 26 -11.50 4.61 0.30
N ALA A 27 -11.23 4.61 1.60
CA ALA A 27 -12.07 3.96 2.60
C ALA A 27 -13.50 4.51 2.56
N ASN A 28 -13.64 5.84 2.48
CA ASN A 28 -14.94 6.51 2.39
C ASN A 28 -15.70 6.12 1.10
N ALA A 29 -15.02 6.10 -0.06
CA ALA A 29 -15.62 5.67 -1.32
C ALA A 29 -16.08 4.20 -1.29
N HIS A 30 -15.43 3.36 -0.47
CA HIS A 30 -15.83 1.98 -0.22
C HIS A 30 -16.86 1.83 0.93
N LYS A 31 -17.33 2.93 1.52
CA LYS A 31 -18.26 2.94 2.67
C LYS A 31 -17.70 2.14 3.87
N VAL A 32 -16.41 2.28 4.14
CA VAL A 32 -15.70 1.66 5.27
C VAL A 32 -15.21 2.75 6.20
N TYR A 33 -15.47 2.58 7.51
CA TYR A 33 -14.93 3.49 8.52
C TYR A 33 -13.42 3.31 8.63
N SER A 34 -12.66 4.41 8.72
CA SER A 34 -11.21 4.36 8.84
C SER A 34 -10.72 5.23 9.98
N SER A 35 -9.82 4.66 10.81
CA SER A 35 -8.99 5.40 11.76
C SER A 35 -7.57 5.44 11.25
N THR A 36 -6.79 6.43 11.70
CA THR A 36 -5.41 6.63 11.24
C THR A 36 -4.43 6.68 12.40
N VAL A 37 -3.25 6.12 12.15
CA VAL A 37 -2.02 6.30 12.93
C VAL A 37 -1.01 6.92 11.98
N ILE A 38 -0.55 8.13 12.29
CA ILE A 38 0.36 8.89 11.44
C ILE A 38 1.79 8.55 11.84
N THR A 39 2.58 8.04 10.88
CA THR A 39 3.99 7.67 11.08
C THR A 39 4.93 8.82 10.83
N ALA A 40 4.63 9.67 9.85
CA ALA A 40 5.36 10.87 9.51
C ALA A 40 4.44 11.89 8.86
N ILE A 41 4.78 13.16 8.97
CA ILE A 41 4.17 14.24 8.17
C ILE A 41 5.15 14.69 7.10
N THR A 42 4.66 15.00 5.89
CA THR A 42 5.49 15.49 4.81
C THR A 42 5.14 16.93 4.46
N ALA A 43 6.15 17.73 4.16
CA ALA A 43 5.98 18.97 3.39
C ALA A 43 6.08 18.57 1.91
N GLN A 44 4.95 18.26 1.29
CA GLN A 44 4.87 17.69 -0.04
C GLN A 44 3.94 18.48 -0.94
N SER A 45 4.36 18.66 -2.18
CA SER A 45 3.58 19.24 -3.27
C SER A 45 3.28 18.17 -4.34
N THR A 46 2.50 18.53 -5.36
CA THR A 46 2.30 17.64 -6.52
C THR A 46 3.57 17.39 -7.35
N GLN A 47 4.66 18.11 -7.08
CA GLN A 47 5.92 18.02 -7.80
C GLN A 47 6.96 17.16 -7.08
N LYS A 48 7.08 17.31 -5.74
CA LYS A 48 8.10 16.58 -4.94
C LYS A 48 7.79 16.60 -3.44
N VAL A 49 8.50 15.74 -2.71
CA VAL A 49 8.61 15.78 -1.26
C VAL A 49 9.75 16.75 -0.88
N HIS A 50 9.43 17.81 -0.16
CA HIS A 50 10.40 18.82 0.27
C HIS A 50 11.06 18.47 1.61
N ALA A 51 10.27 17.91 2.54
CA ALA A 51 10.74 17.48 3.85
C ALA A 51 9.85 16.38 4.41
N ILE A 52 10.43 15.57 5.30
CA ILE A 52 9.75 14.54 6.07
C ILE A 52 10.05 14.80 7.55
N HIS A 53 9.02 14.77 8.37
CA HIS A 53 9.15 14.84 9.83
C HIS A 53 8.48 13.60 10.43
N ASP A 54 9.28 12.74 11.02
CA ASP A 54 8.80 11.53 11.68
C ASP A 54 8.05 11.91 12.96
N VAL A 55 6.94 11.23 13.21
CA VAL A 55 6.25 11.35 14.49
C VAL A 55 7.12 10.69 15.57
N PRO A 56 7.38 11.35 16.71
CA PRO A 56 8.13 10.77 17.81
C PRO A 56 7.58 9.39 18.21
N ILE A 57 8.49 8.45 18.49
CA ILE A 57 8.13 7.02 18.69
C ILE A 57 7.18 6.81 19.86
N ASP A 58 7.36 7.54 20.94
CA ASP A 58 6.47 7.52 22.11
C ASP A 58 5.06 7.98 21.75
N PHE A 59 4.94 9.02 20.90
CA PHE A 59 3.65 9.51 20.43
C PHE A 59 3.03 8.59 19.38
N LEU A 60 3.83 8.02 18.47
CA LEU A 60 3.38 6.98 17.54
C LEU A 60 2.79 5.79 18.28
N ARG A 61 3.48 5.32 19.32
CA ARG A 61 3.00 4.25 20.18
C ARG A 61 1.67 4.61 20.84
N LYS A 62 1.57 5.82 21.38
CA LYS A 62 0.35 6.30 22.02
C LYS A 62 -0.83 6.38 21.05
N GLN A 63 -0.63 6.84 19.80
CA GLN A 63 -1.68 6.80 18.77
C GLN A 63 -2.19 5.37 18.57
N ILE A 64 -1.28 4.39 18.44
CA ILE A 64 -1.64 2.99 18.25
C ILE A 64 -2.44 2.48 19.44
N ASP A 65 -1.97 2.71 20.66
CA ASP A 65 -2.58 2.16 21.86
C ASP A 65 -3.99 2.69 22.07
N VAL A 66 -4.20 4.01 22.03
CA VAL A 66 -5.53 4.61 22.28
C VAL A 66 -6.57 4.23 21.24
N VAL A 67 -6.18 4.12 19.95
CA VAL A 67 -7.10 3.74 18.89
C VAL A 67 -7.50 2.27 19.00
N LEU A 68 -6.57 1.41 19.42
CA LEU A 68 -6.80 -0.03 19.56
C LEU A 68 -7.50 -0.42 20.85
N GLU A 69 -7.43 0.40 21.88
CA GLU A 69 -8.20 0.20 23.10
C GLU A 69 -9.68 0.48 22.90
N ASP A 70 -10.01 1.39 21.97
CA ASP A 70 -11.39 1.83 21.72
C ASP A 70 -12.05 1.08 20.54
N ILE A 71 -11.30 0.85 19.44
CA ILE A 71 -11.89 0.41 18.18
C ILE A 71 -11.40 -1.00 17.78
N GLN A 72 -12.35 -1.88 17.46
CA GLN A 72 -12.06 -3.17 16.83
C GLN A 72 -12.08 -3.01 15.32
N PHE A 73 -10.96 -3.39 14.67
CA PHE A 73 -10.78 -3.31 13.22
C PHE A 73 -10.95 -4.67 12.54
N ASP A 74 -11.41 -4.64 11.28
CA ASP A 74 -11.59 -5.82 10.43
C ASP A 74 -10.42 -6.03 9.47
N ALA A 75 -9.61 -4.99 9.21
CA ALA A 75 -8.34 -5.07 8.47
C ALA A 75 -7.41 -3.90 8.85
N ILE A 76 -6.11 -4.06 8.58
CA ILE A 76 -5.09 -3.03 8.79
C ILE A 76 -4.41 -2.75 7.44
N LYS A 77 -4.34 -1.49 7.05
CA LYS A 77 -3.48 -1.04 5.94
C LYS A 77 -2.22 -0.40 6.50
N ILE A 78 -1.07 -0.87 6.06
CA ILE A 78 0.22 -0.24 6.36
C ILE A 78 0.78 0.34 5.07
N GLY A 79 1.18 1.62 5.12
CA GLY A 79 1.84 2.32 4.02
C GLY A 79 3.26 2.74 4.38
N MET A 80 3.60 4.02 4.12
CA MET A 80 4.93 4.57 4.37
C MET A 80 5.36 4.44 5.84
N LEU A 81 6.53 3.81 6.05
CA LEU A 81 7.28 3.74 7.29
C LEU A 81 8.71 4.19 7.00
N SER A 82 9.14 5.32 7.55
CA SER A 82 10.38 6.00 7.12
C SER A 82 11.66 5.38 7.69
N SER A 83 11.62 4.80 8.90
CA SER A 83 12.82 4.37 9.64
C SER A 83 12.67 3.00 10.31
N VAL A 84 13.80 2.47 10.79
CA VAL A 84 13.89 1.23 11.58
C VAL A 84 13.02 1.33 12.83
N GLU A 85 13.10 2.44 13.56
CA GLU A 85 12.42 2.66 14.82
C GLU A 85 10.89 2.67 14.66
N ILE A 86 10.40 3.28 13.57
CA ILE A 86 8.97 3.29 13.23
C ILE A 86 8.50 1.88 12.89
N ILE A 87 9.27 1.12 12.07
CA ILE A 87 8.97 -0.27 11.74
C ILE A 87 8.90 -1.12 13.01
N ASP A 88 9.85 -0.93 13.92
CA ASP A 88 9.92 -1.67 15.18
C ASP A 88 8.73 -1.37 16.09
N CYS A 89 8.36 -0.10 16.22
CA CYS A 89 7.20 0.33 16.98
C CYS A 89 5.91 -0.31 16.46
N VAL A 90 5.69 -0.23 15.15
CA VAL A 90 4.51 -0.82 14.50
C VAL A 90 4.51 -2.35 14.63
N ALA A 91 5.64 -3.01 14.36
CA ALA A 91 5.74 -4.47 14.46
C ALA A 91 5.49 -4.99 15.88
N LEU A 92 5.95 -4.27 16.91
CA LEU A 92 5.70 -4.61 18.30
C LEU A 92 4.21 -4.50 18.66
N ALA A 93 3.55 -3.46 18.19
CA ALA A 93 2.11 -3.28 18.39
C ALA A 93 1.29 -4.41 17.72
N LEU A 94 1.67 -4.78 16.49
CA LEU A 94 1.02 -5.87 15.76
C LEU A 94 1.16 -7.23 16.47
N LYS A 95 2.32 -7.47 17.10
CA LYS A 95 2.60 -8.74 17.80
C LYS A 95 1.71 -8.93 19.02
N SER A 96 1.39 -7.87 19.74
CA SER A 96 0.65 -7.92 21.00
C SER A 96 -0.87 -7.92 20.84
N LYS A 97 -1.41 -7.20 19.85
CA LYS A 97 -2.86 -6.89 19.76
C LYS A 97 -3.57 -7.44 18.52
N PHE A 98 -2.85 -7.93 17.47
CA PHE A 98 -3.45 -8.16 16.13
C PHE A 98 -3.32 -9.57 15.55
N LYS A 99 -3.17 -10.60 16.36
CA LYS A 99 -2.89 -11.98 15.90
C LYS A 99 -3.86 -12.57 14.84
N LYS A 100 -5.00 -11.89 14.54
CA LYS A 100 -6.04 -12.40 13.64
C LYS A 100 -6.59 -11.37 12.65
N ILE A 101 -6.04 -10.15 12.62
CA ILE A 101 -6.54 -9.11 11.70
C ILE A 101 -5.68 -9.10 10.44
N PRO A 102 -6.25 -9.25 9.23
CA PRO A 102 -5.47 -9.24 8.00
C PRO A 102 -4.75 -7.91 7.80
N ILE A 103 -3.46 -7.97 7.50
CA ILE A 103 -2.56 -6.84 7.29
C ILE A 103 -2.29 -6.70 5.79
N ILE A 104 -2.67 -5.58 5.22
CA ILE A 104 -2.36 -5.20 3.84
C ILE A 104 -1.18 -4.23 3.88
N LEU A 105 -0.01 -4.70 3.45
CA LEU A 105 1.24 -3.95 3.48
C LEU A 105 1.59 -3.42 2.09
N ASP A 106 1.55 -2.10 1.92
CA ASP A 106 2.14 -1.42 0.76
C ASP A 106 3.58 -1.02 1.15
N PRO A 107 4.62 -1.70 0.61
CA PRO A 107 6.00 -1.53 1.07
C PRO A 107 6.64 -0.30 0.42
N VAL A 108 6.08 0.87 0.68
CA VAL A 108 6.47 2.14 0.06
C VAL A 108 7.93 2.48 0.38
N MET A 109 8.81 2.48 -0.64
CA MET A 109 10.22 2.82 -0.50
C MET A 109 10.56 4.15 -1.13
N VAL A 110 9.86 4.52 -2.21
CA VAL A 110 10.12 5.73 -3.00
C VAL A 110 8.79 6.39 -3.36
N ALA A 111 8.74 7.72 -3.29
CA ALA A 111 7.58 8.49 -3.75
C ALA A 111 7.46 8.44 -5.29
N THR A 112 6.27 8.75 -5.81
CA THR A 112 6.04 8.89 -7.28
C THR A 112 6.95 9.95 -7.92
N SER A 113 7.43 10.92 -7.14
CA SER A 113 8.38 11.95 -7.53
C SER A 113 9.83 11.46 -7.60
N GLY A 114 10.14 10.24 -7.11
CA GLY A 114 11.49 9.68 -7.03
C GLY A 114 12.20 9.93 -5.69
N ASP A 115 11.58 10.65 -4.76
CA ASP A 115 12.15 10.92 -3.44
C ASP A 115 12.14 9.66 -2.57
N VAL A 116 13.25 9.39 -1.87
CA VAL A 116 13.37 8.23 -0.96
C VAL A 116 12.53 8.45 0.28
N LEU A 117 11.65 7.50 0.60
CA LEU A 117 10.75 7.52 1.74
C LEU A 117 11.12 6.50 2.83
N LEU A 118 11.83 5.43 2.47
CA LEU A 118 12.31 4.41 3.39
C LEU A 118 13.83 4.40 3.41
N GLN A 119 14.42 4.47 4.59
CA GLN A 119 15.87 4.36 4.77
C GLN A 119 16.36 2.97 4.33
N LYS A 120 17.51 2.89 3.65
CA LYS A 120 18.05 1.61 3.13
C LYS A 120 18.27 0.55 4.21
N ASN A 121 18.74 0.97 5.39
CA ASN A 121 18.95 0.09 6.55
C ASN A 121 17.64 -0.49 7.12
N ALA A 122 16.49 0.12 6.80
CA ALA A 122 15.18 -0.32 7.30
C ALA A 122 14.55 -1.44 6.45
N ILE A 123 15.06 -1.72 5.25
CA ILE A 123 14.50 -2.74 4.33
C ILE A 123 14.53 -4.13 4.96
N GLU A 124 15.64 -4.52 5.57
CA GLU A 124 15.76 -5.84 6.22
C GLU A 124 14.83 -5.97 7.44
N ASN A 125 14.62 -4.89 8.19
CA ASN A 125 13.63 -4.87 9.27
C ASN A 125 12.21 -4.99 8.73
N LEU A 126 11.89 -4.31 7.63
CA LEU A 126 10.61 -4.43 6.95
C LEU A 126 10.34 -5.89 6.56
N LYS A 127 11.32 -6.55 5.90
CA LYS A 127 11.22 -7.97 5.52
C LYS A 127 10.95 -8.87 6.71
N LYS A 128 11.80 -8.80 7.74
CA LYS A 128 11.75 -9.71 8.89
C LYS A 128 10.55 -9.47 9.82
N LYS A 129 10.13 -8.22 10.01
CA LYS A 129 9.18 -7.85 11.07
C LYS A 129 7.76 -7.60 10.59
N LEU A 130 7.57 -7.15 9.33
CA LEU A 130 6.26 -6.81 8.80
C LEU A 130 5.85 -7.68 7.61
N ILE A 131 6.72 -7.88 6.60
CA ILE A 131 6.37 -8.73 5.45
C ILE A 131 6.02 -10.13 5.93
N SER A 132 6.80 -10.71 6.83
CA SER A 132 6.55 -12.06 7.40
C SER A 132 5.22 -12.20 8.15
N LYS A 133 4.44 -11.15 8.30
CA LYS A 133 3.14 -11.13 9.01
C LYS A 133 2.01 -10.56 8.18
N ALA A 134 2.32 -10.14 6.95
CA ALA A 134 1.33 -9.55 6.08
C ALA A 134 0.43 -10.63 5.48
N PHE A 135 -0.88 -10.36 5.46
CA PHE A 135 -1.85 -11.14 4.69
C PHE A 135 -1.59 -10.94 3.19
N ILE A 136 -1.29 -9.71 2.77
CA ILE A 136 -0.85 -9.42 1.40
C ILE A 136 0.16 -8.28 1.40
N VAL A 137 1.21 -8.42 0.55
CA VAL A 137 2.17 -7.35 0.24
C VAL A 137 1.94 -6.87 -1.18
N THR A 138 1.95 -5.55 -1.42
CA THR A 138 1.59 -4.95 -2.72
C THR A 138 2.75 -4.15 -3.33
N PRO A 139 3.93 -4.73 -3.64
CA PRO A 139 5.05 -4.01 -4.20
C PRO A 139 4.80 -3.58 -5.66
N ASN A 140 5.34 -2.44 -6.06
CA ASN A 140 5.58 -2.12 -7.46
C ASN A 140 6.80 -2.90 -7.98
N ILE A 141 7.16 -2.73 -9.27
CA ILE A 141 8.27 -3.46 -9.89
C ILE A 141 9.61 -3.18 -9.18
N ASP A 142 9.91 -1.93 -8.85
CA ASP A 142 11.18 -1.55 -8.22
C ASP A 142 11.26 -2.09 -6.79
N GLU A 143 10.17 -1.99 -6.03
CA GLU A 143 10.02 -2.57 -4.71
C GLU A 143 10.14 -4.10 -4.75
N ALA A 144 9.52 -4.75 -5.75
CA ALA A 144 9.61 -6.19 -5.93
C ALA A 144 11.06 -6.64 -6.23
N GLN A 145 11.80 -5.90 -7.05
CA GLN A 145 13.22 -6.16 -7.31
C GLN A 145 14.06 -6.05 -6.02
N ILE A 146 13.83 -5.03 -5.20
CA ILE A 146 14.53 -4.85 -3.93
C ILE A 146 14.19 -5.96 -2.94
N LEU A 147 12.92 -6.32 -2.84
CA LEU A 147 12.46 -7.34 -1.89
C LEU A 147 12.90 -8.75 -2.27
N SER A 148 12.85 -9.11 -3.54
CA SER A 148 13.23 -10.42 -4.06
C SER A 148 14.73 -10.57 -4.32
N GLY A 149 15.46 -9.47 -4.52
CA GLY A 149 16.83 -9.48 -5.00
C GLY A 149 16.98 -9.84 -6.49
N MET A 150 15.87 -9.87 -7.24
CA MET A 150 15.81 -10.32 -8.64
C MET A 150 15.47 -9.16 -9.57
N LYS A 151 15.86 -9.22 -10.84
CA LYS A 151 15.35 -8.32 -11.87
C LYS A 151 13.96 -8.74 -12.31
N VAL A 152 13.09 -7.76 -12.58
CA VAL A 152 11.70 -7.99 -12.98
C VAL A 152 11.37 -7.17 -14.23
N ARG A 153 11.29 -7.82 -15.38
CA ARG A 153 11.10 -7.17 -16.69
C ARG A 153 9.90 -7.72 -17.48
N ASN A 154 9.35 -8.85 -17.06
CA ASN A 154 8.25 -9.54 -17.71
C ASN A 154 7.42 -10.36 -16.71
N LEU A 155 6.31 -10.96 -17.18
CA LEU A 155 5.42 -11.76 -16.33
C LEU A 155 6.07 -12.99 -15.71
N SER A 156 7.01 -13.65 -16.39
CA SER A 156 7.72 -14.81 -15.83
C SER A 156 8.57 -14.36 -14.63
N GLU A 157 9.36 -13.31 -14.81
CA GLU A 157 10.19 -12.75 -13.73
C GLU A 157 9.33 -12.16 -12.59
N MET A 158 8.10 -11.68 -12.89
CA MET A 158 7.15 -11.31 -11.83
C MET A 158 6.70 -12.52 -11.00
N ARG A 159 6.48 -13.71 -11.63
CA ARG A 159 6.14 -14.95 -10.91
C ARG A 159 7.26 -15.37 -9.97
N ASP A 160 8.50 -15.39 -10.47
CA ASP A 160 9.67 -15.77 -9.69
C ASP A 160 9.88 -14.81 -8.51
N ALA A 161 9.78 -13.50 -8.75
CA ALA A 161 9.88 -12.49 -7.71
C ALA A 161 8.75 -12.60 -6.68
N ALA A 162 7.50 -12.87 -7.10
CA ALA A 162 6.38 -13.04 -6.18
C ALA A 162 6.59 -14.26 -5.26
N SER A 163 7.07 -15.39 -5.82
CA SER A 163 7.40 -16.59 -5.04
C SER A 163 8.51 -16.31 -4.03
N GLN A 164 9.56 -15.59 -4.46
CA GLN A 164 10.66 -15.20 -3.57
C GLN A 164 10.19 -14.27 -2.44
N ILE A 165 9.29 -13.30 -2.73
CA ILE A 165 8.74 -12.42 -1.70
C ILE A 165 7.81 -13.20 -0.76
N LYS A 166 6.98 -14.12 -1.28
CA LYS A 166 6.12 -14.98 -0.46
C LYS A 166 6.92 -15.84 0.51
N SER A 167 8.11 -16.30 0.10
CA SER A 167 9.03 -17.08 0.97
C SER A 167 9.53 -16.29 2.18
N LEU A 168 9.37 -14.94 2.21
CA LEU A 168 9.65 -14.13 3.40
C LEU A 168 8.59 -14.30 4.50
N GLY A 169 7.47 -15.00 4.22
CA GLY A 169 6.46 -15.42 5.19
C GLY A 169 5.10 -14.72 5.08
N CYS A 170 4.87 -13.84 4.09
CA CYS A 170 3.52 -13.31 3.83
C CYS A 170 2.61 -14.37 3.18
N GLU A 171 1.29 -14.22 3.34
CA GLU A 171 0.32 -15.18 2.78
C GLU A 171 0.08 -14.97 1.28
N ALA A 172 0.16 -13.71 0.79
CA ALA A 172 -0.04 -13.38 -0.63
C ALA A 172 0.84 -12.21 -1.08
N VAL A 173 1.08 -12.10 -2.40
CA VAL A 173 1.88 -11.03 -3.01
C VAL A 173 1.17 -10.51 -4.26
N LEU A 174 0.96 -9.20 -4.34
CA LEU A 174 0.47 -8.52 -5.55
C LEU A 174 1.57 -7.62 -6.12
N ILE A 175 2.25 -8.05 -7.17
CA ILE A 175 3.22 -7.20 -7.89
C ILE A 175 2.47 -6.29 -8.87
N LYS A 176 2.58 -4.97 -8.68
CA LYS A 176 1.95 -3.93 -9.51
C LYS A 176 2.76 -3.71 -10.78
N GLY A 177 2.22 -4.06 -11.95
CA GLY A 177 2.94 -4.00 -13.24
C GLY A 177 2.95 -2.63 -13.95
N GLY A 178 2.55 -1.56 -13.28
CA GLY A 178 2.38 -0.23 -13.89
C GLY A 178 3.66 0.38 -14.50
N HIS A 179 4.84 -0.09 -14.13
CA HIS A 179 6.12 0.35 -14.64
C HIS A 179 6.64 -0.48 -15.83
N LEU A 180 5.95 -1.57 -16.17
CA LEU A 180 6.29 -2.38 -17.33
C LEU A 180 5.45 -1.97 -18.55
N SER A 181 6.04 -2.18 -19.74
CA SER A 181 5.33 -2.04 -21.01
C SER A 181 5.09 -3.42 -21.58
N PHE A 182 3.81 -3.76 -21.78
CA PHE A 182 3.39 -5.02 -22.39
C PHE A 182 2.96 -4.80 -23.84
N ALA A 183 3.17 -5.80 -24.69
CA ALA A 183 2.89 -5.69 -26.13
C ALA A 183 1.41 -5.45 -26.47
N ASP A 184 0.49 -5.85 -25.58
CA ASP A 184 -0.95 -5.63 -25.72
C ASP A 184 -1.43 -4.25 -25.26
N GLY A 185 -0.51 -3.37 -24.83
CA GLY A 185 -0.81 -2.00 -24.38
C GLY A 185 -1.57 -1.92 -23.05
N LYS A 186 -1.65 -3.02 -22.30
CA LYS A 186 -2.28 -3.08 -20.98
C LYS A 186 -1.25 -3.00 -19.86
N ILE A 187 -1.74 -2.77 -18.66
CA ILE A 187 -0.99 -2.97 -17.41
C ILE A 187 -1.42 -4.31 -16.84
N HIS A 188 -0.45 -5.17 -16.57
CA HIS A 188 -0.69 -6.46 -15.92
C HIS A 188 -0.07 -6.46 -14.52
N SER A 189 -0.90 -6.61 -13.51
CA SER A 189 -0.47 -6.92 -12.14
C SER A 189 -0.59 -8.42 -11.90
N LEU A 190 0.33 -8.98 -11.13
CA LEU A 190 0.38 -10.42 -10.83
C LEU A 190 0.10 -10.63 -9.35
N LEU A 191 -0.97 -11.34 -9.03
CA LEU A 191 -1.28 -11.82 -7.69
C LEU A 191 -0.82 -13.29 -7.57
N LEU A 192 0.00 -13.57 -6.55
CA LEU A 192 0.22 -14.91 -6.01
C LEU A 192 -0.56 -14.98 -4.70
N ASP A 193 -1.59 -15.83 -4.66
CA ASP A 193 -2.48 -15.93 -3.51
C ASP A 193 -1.97 -16.90 -2.42
N TYR A 194 -2.78 -17.12 -1.38
CA TYR A 194 -2.43 -18.01 -0.27
C TYR A 194 -2.46 -19.51 -0.64
N ASP A 195 -3.17 -19.89 -1.72
CA ASP A 195 -3.23 -21.26 -2.25
C ASP A 195 -2.14 -21.56 -3.29
N ASP A 196 -1.16 -20.63 -3.44
CA ASP A 196 -0.06 -20.66 -4.42
C ASP A 196 -0.52 -20.56 -5.90
N GLU A 197 -1.74 -20.03 -6.11
CA GLU A 197 -2.28 -19.79 -7.45
C GLU A 197 -1.90 -18.40 -7.98
N PHE A 198 -1.55 -18.35 -9.28
CA PHE A 198 -1.21 -17.09 -9.96
C PHE A 198 -2.38 -16.52 -10.73
N HIS A 199 -2.73 -15.27 -10.43
CA HIS A 199 -3.79 -14.53 -11.13
C HIS A 199 -3.22 -13.28 -11.80
N ILE A 200 -3.48 -13.13 -13.12
CA ILE A 200 -3.15 -11.92 -13.86
C ILE A 200 -4.35 -10.98 -13.82
N ILE A 201 -4.13 -9.75 -13.35
CA ILE A 201 -5.15 -8.71 -13.24
C ILE A 201 -4.75 -7.58 -14.18
N SER A 202 -5.56 -7.33 -15.21
CA SER A 202 -5.21 -6.45 -16.31
C SER A 202 -6.15 -5.28 -16.42
N ASN A 203 -5.59 -4.08 -16.68
CA ASN A 203 -6.36 -2.89 -17.06
C ASN A 203 -5.72 -2.20 -18.27
N LYS A 204 -6.52 -1.39 -18.98
CA LYS A 204 -6.00 -0.49 -20.00
C LYS A 204 -5.09 0.54 -19.34
N LYS A 205 -4.01 0.92 -20.03
CA LYS A 205 -3.14 2.01 -19.56
C LYS A 205 -3.90 3.34 -19.65
N VAL A 206 -3.90 4.11 -18.58
CA VAL A 206 -4.53 5.45 -18.54
C VAL A 206 -3.48 6.49 -18.90
N GLY A 207 -3.46 6.93 -20.16
CA GLY A 207 -2.54 7.97 -20.65
C GLY A 207 -1.05 7.64 -20.41
N ASN A 208 -0.19 8.64 -20.63
CA ASN A 208 1.26 8.53 -20.44
C ASN A 208 1.77 9.35 -19.24
N LYS A 209 0.89 9.88 -18.40
CA LYS A 209 1.25 10.74 -17.26
C LYS A 209 1.31 9.93 -15.97
N ASN A 210 2.29 10.24 -15.13
CA ASN A 210 2.35 9.71 -13.78
C ASN A 210 1.16 10.24 -12.96
N ILE A 211 0.42 9.33 -12.35
CA ILE A 211 -0.71 9.64 -11.47
C ILE A 211 -0.28 9.30 -10.04
N HIS A 212 -0.28 10.32 -9.18
CA HIS A 212 0.12 10.22 -7.79
C HIS A 212 -0.93 9.50 -6.94
N GLY A 213 -0.49 8.63 -6.04
CA GLY A 213 -1.34 7.97 -5.05
C GLY A 213 -2.00 6.66 -5.50
N THR A 214 -1.69 6.14 -6.69
CA THR A 214 -2.27 4.88 -7.19
C THR A 214 -1.96 3.68 -6.30
N GLY A 215 -0.73 3.56 -5.77
CA GLY A 215 -0.32 2.49 -4.85
C GLY A 215 -1.10 2.53 -3.54
N CYS A 216 -1.10 3.69 -2.85
CA CYS A 216 -1.85 3.90 -1.61
C CYS A 216 -3.33 3.58 -1.80
N THR A 217 -3.94 4.08 -2.89
CA THR A 217 -5.34 3.83 -3.22
C THR A 217 -5.62 2.34 -3.44
N LEU A 218 -4.75 1.62 -4.16
CA LEU A 218 -4.91 0.19 -4.41
C LEU A 218 -4.89 -0.61 -3.10
N ALA A 219 -3.87 -0.40 -2.27
CA ALA A 219 -3.73 -1.10 -1.00
C ALA A 219 -4.91 -0.81 -0.04
N SER A 220 -5.38 0.45 0.01
CA SER A 220 -6.53 0.83 0.83
C SER A 220 -7.85 0.27 0.31
N ALA A 221 -8.04 0.19 -1.02
CA ALA A 221 -9.22 -0.44 -1.61
C ALA A 221 -9.25 -1.96 -1.35
N ILE A 222 -8.07 -2.64 -1.41
CA ILE A 222 -7.94 -4.05 -1.02
C ILE A 222 -8.32 -4.19 0.47
N SER A 223 -7.76 -3.35 1.35
CA SER A 223 -8.06 -3.38 2.79
C SER A 223 -9.56 -3.21 3.06
N ALA A 224 -10.19 -2.25 2.39
CA ALA A 224 -11.63 -2.00 2.53
C ALA A 224 -12.48 -3.18 2.05
N ASN A 225 -12.08 -3.87 0.97
CA ASN A 225 -12.78 -5.04 0.46
C ASN A 225 -12.59 -6.26 1.38
N ILE A 226 -11.37 -6.50 1.87
CA ILE A 226 -11.07 -7.56 2.85
C ILE A 226 -11.82 -7.32 4.17
N ALA A 227 -11.89 -6.07 4.66
CA ALA A 227 -12.67 -5.72 5.85
C ALA A 227 -14.18 -6.05 5.69
N LYS A 228 -14.70 -6.00 4.47
CA LYS A 228 -16.07 -6.42 4.11
C LYS A 228 -16.22 -7.92 3.87
N LYS A 229 -15.18 -8.72 4.17
CA LYS A 229 -15.15 -10.18 3.99
C LYS A 229 -15.28 -10.64 2.53
N ILE A 230 -14.85 -9.83 1.58
CA ILE A 230 -14.70 -10.22 0.18
C ILE A 230 -13.44 -11.08 0.06
N ASP A 231 -13.49 -12.17 -0.69
CA ASP A 231 -12.33 -13.04 -0.94
C ASP A 231 -11.18 -12.27 -1.62
N LEU A 232 -9.95 -12.77 -1.46
CA LEU A 232 -8.74 -12.04 -1.86
C LEU A 232 -8.73 -11.69 -3.35
N VAL A 233 -9.01 -12.65 -4.22
CA VAL A 233 -8.94 -12.45 -5.69
C VAL A 233 -9.97 -11.41 -6.13
N SER A 234 -11.20 -11.52 -5.63
CA SER A 234 -12.27 -10.54 -5.89
C SER A 234 -11.95 -9.17 -5.28
N ALA A 235 -11.36 -9.13 -4.08
CA ALA A 235 -10.96 -7.89 -3.41
C ALA A 235 -9.91 -7.14 -4.22
N VAL A 236 -8.91 -7.84 -4.75
CA VAL A 236 -7.86 -7.25 -5.60
C VAL A 236 -8.43 -6.80 -6.95
N LYS A 237 -9.27 -7.60 -7.62
CA LYS A 237 -9.93 -7.20 -8.87
C LYS A 237 -10.76 -5.93 -8.69
N LYS A 238 -11.64 -5.87 -7.68
CA LYS A 238 -12.46 -4.68 -7.38
C LYS A 238 -11.62 -3.45 -7.05
N ALA A 239 -10.51 -3.63 -6.31
CA ALA A 239 -9.59 -2.54 -5.98
C ALA A 239 -8.89 -2.01 -7.24
N ASN A 240 -8.45 -2.91 -8.13
CA ASN A 240 -7.82 -2.55 -9.40
C ASN A 240 -8.79 -1.78 -10.32
N ASP A 241 -10.04 -2.22 -10.42
CA ASP A 241 -11.09 -1.52 -11.17
C ASP A 241 -11.40 -0.13 -10.59
N TYR A 242 -11.40 0.00 -9.26
CA TYR A 242 -11.58 1.28 -8.59
C TYR A 242 -10.44 2.25 -8.92
N VAL A 243 -9.18 1.80 -8.80
CA VAL A 243 -8.00 2.62 -9.16
C VAL A 243 -8.07 3.04 -10.63
N TYR A 244 -8.42 2.11 -11.53
CA TYR A 244 -8.57 2.41 -12.96
C TYR A 244 -9.61 3.51 -13.21
N ARG A 245 -10.77 3.45 -12.58
CA ARG A 245 -11.82 4.49 -12.70
C ARG A 245 -11.34 5.84 -12.17
N CYS A 246 -10.73 5.87 -10.99
CA CYS A 246 -10.19 7.09 -10.39
C CYS A 246 -9.07 7.70 -11.24
N ALA A 247 -8.21 6.85 -11.84
CA ALA A 247 -7.14 7.27 -12.73
C ALA A 247 -7.66 7.81 -14.07
N SER A 248 -8.71 7.19 -14.63
CA SER A 248 -9.33 7.62 -15.89
C SER A 248 -10.00 8.99 -15.78
N SER A 249 -10.46 9.35 -14.58
CA SER A 249 -11.07 10.66 -14.27
C SER A 249 -10.16 11.58 -13.45
N ASN A 250 -8.84 11.38 -13.53
CA ASN A 250 -7.82 12.14 -12.79
C ASN A 250 -7.98 13.67 -12.90
N ILE A 251 -7.40 14.39 -11.93
CA ILE A 251 -7.43 15.84 -11.88
C ILE A 251 -6.03 16.44 -11.78
N LYS A 252 -5.85 17.63 -12.34
CA LYS A 252 -4.65 18.44 -12.20
C LYS A 252 -4.83 19.40 -11.02
N ALA A 253 -4.41 18.94 -9.82
CA ALA A 253 -4.53 19.76 -8.61
C ALA A 253 -3.43 20.83 -8.48
N GLY A 254 -2.27 20.61 -9.10
CA GLY A 254 -1.13 21.51 -9.02
C GLY A 254 -0.28 21.49 -10.30
N LYS A 255 0.99 21.91 -10.19
CA LYS A 255 1.93 21.99 -11.33
C LYS A 255 2.60 20.67 -11.67
N GLY A 256 2.56 19.68 -10.77
CA GLY A 256 3.24 18.38 -10.90
C GLY A 256 2.33 17.27 -11.41
N SER A 257 2.43 16.11 -10.76
CA SER A 257 1.68 14.91 -11.11
C SER A 257 0.17 15.11 -11.01
N LEU A 258 -0.56 14.37 -11.84
CA LEU A 258 -2.02 14.26 -11.70
C LEU A 258 -2.35 13.49 -10.41
N VAL A 259 -3.53 13.71 -9.86
CA VAL A 259 -4.03 12.98 -8.69
C VAL A 259 -5.33 12.25 -9.03
N LEU A 260 -5.62 11.19 -8.30
CA LEU A 260 -6.82 10.40 -8.47
C LEU A 260 -8.07 11.17 -8.07
N LYS A 261 -9.16 10.99 -8.82
CA LYS A 261 -10.48 11.50 -8.47
C LYS A 261 -11.28 10.41 -7.76
N HIS A 262 -11.52 10.58 -6.48
CA HIS A 262 -12.18 9.58 -5.61
C HIS A 262 -13.71 9.71 -5.54
N TRP A 263 -14.31 10.69 -6.21
CA TRP A 263 -15.75 11.01 -6.20
C TRP A 263 -16.34 11.08 -7.62
#